data_3175fbd9039af11fc09a1d4d64023189
#
_entry.id   3175fbd9039af11fc09a1d4d64023189
#
_cell.length_a   1.000
_cell.length_b   1.000
_cell.length_c   1.000
_cell.angle_alpha   90.00
_cell.angle_beta   90.00
_cell.angle_gamma   90.00
#
_symmetry.space_group_name_H-M   'P 1'
#
loop_
_entity.id
_entity.type
_entity.pdbx_description
1 polymer ?
#
loop_
_entity_poly.entity_id
_entity_poly.type
_entity_poly.pdbx_seq_one_letter_code
_entity_poly.pdbx_strand_id
1 'polypeptide(L)'
;FTDRGWVRTGMYYSKKQKRFETMLTPDKIKLGLEKDELVEFPFDTSGKITGTGERGIDGPVKDAHDLVHKLAKSTRVRQSIIRHCFRYWMGRNEMLSDSKTLIAAEKAYLDSGGKFSELLVSLLTSDSFLYRK
;
A
#
# COMPACT_ATOMS: atom_id res chain seq x y z
N PHE A 1 -3.69 2.45 -11.86
CA PHE A 1 -4.71 1.39 -11.72
C PHE A 1 -6.01 1.93 -12.26
N THR A 2 -6.54 1.33 -13.31
CA THR A 2 -7.86 1.60 -13.86
C THR A 2 -8.87 0.67 -13.19
N ASP A 3 -10.15 0.99 -13.30
CA ASP A 3 -11.27 0.14 -12.90
C ASP A 3 -11.44 -1.10 -13.79
N ARG A 4 -10.46 -1.37 -14.65
CA ARG A 4 -10.45 -2.48 -15.60
C ARG A 4 -9.21 -3.33 -15.42
N GLY A 5 -9.42 -4.62 -15.31
CA GLY A 5 -8.37 -5.62 -15.18
C GLY A 5 -8.32 -6.59 -16.34
N TRP A 6 -7.15 -7.12 -16.60
CA TRP A 6 -6.94 -8.16 -17.61
C TRP A 6 -6.99 -9.54 -16.96
N VAL A 7 -7.86 -10.40 -17.44
CA VAL A 7 -7.98 -11.76 -16.95
C VAL A 7 -7.68 -12.72 -18.08
N ARG A 8 -6.72 -13.61 -17.85
CA ARG A 8 -6.45 -14.70 -18.78
C ARG A 8 -7.50 -15.79 -18.58
N THR A 9 -8.08 -16.27 -19.69
CA THR A 9 -8.98 -17.41 -19.62
C THR A 9 -8.18 -18.65 -19.20
N GLY A 10 -8.50 -19.22 -18.04
CA GLY A 10 -7.85 -20.42 -17.55
C GLY A 10 -8.21 -21.65 -18.38
N MET A 11 -7.26 -22.56 -18.56
CA MET A 11 -7.51 -23.87 -19.15
C MET A 11 -7.53 -24.94 -18.07
N TYR A 12 -8.41 -25.92 -18.21
CA TYR A 12 -8.42 -27.13 -17.38
C TYR A 12 -8.47 -28.38 -18.28
N TYR A 13 -7.91 -29.48 -17.79
CA TYR A 13 -7.96 -30.74 -18.52
C TYR A 13 -9.27 -31.48 -18.24
N SER A 14 -10.12 -31.60 -19.25
CA SER A 14 -11.34 -32.38 -19.17
C SER A 14 -11.06 -33.88 -19.32
N LYS A 15 -11.19 -34.64 -18.24
CA LYS A 15 -11.05 -36.11 -18.26
C LYS A 15 -12.10 -36.80 -19.15
N LYS A 16 -13.29 -36.21 -19.27
CA LYS A 16 -14.39 -36.70 -20.09
C LYS A 16 -14.11 -36.56 -21.58
N GLN A 17 -13.53 -35.46 -21.99
CA GLN A 17 -13.24 -35.16 -23.39
C GLN A 17 -11.78 -35.43 -23.79
N LYS A 18 -10.93 -35.81 -22.82
CA LYS A 18 -9.50 -36.08 -23.00
C LYS A 18 -8.73 -34.93 -23.68
N ARG A 19 -9.14 -33.69 -23.41
CA ARG A 19 -8.51 -32.49 -23.97
C ARG A 19 -8.52 -31.35 -22.93
N PHE A 20 -7.70 -30.35 -23.17
CA PHE A 20 -7.75 -29.09 -22.42
C PHE A 20 -8.93 -28.26 -22.89
N GLU A 21 -9.70 -27.76 -21.97
CA GLU A 21 -10.85 -26.90 -22.19
C GLU A 21 -10.70 -25.58 -21.44
N THR A 22 -11.20 -24.52 -21.98
CA THR A 22 -11.21 -23.20 -21.34
C THR A 22 -12.26 -23.18 -20.24
N MET A 23 -11.86 -22.73 -19.07
CA MET A 23 -12.77 -22.54 -17.94
C MET A 23 -13.52 -21.22 -18.15
N LEU A 24 -14.62 -21.28 -18.89
CA LEU A 24 -15.48 -20.14 -19.12
C LEU A 24 -16.59 -20.10 -18.07
N THR A 25 -16.69 -18.99 -17.34
CA THR A 25 -17.88 -18.71 -16.53
C THR A 25 -19.09 -18.46 -17.45
N PRO A 26 -20.33 -18.65 -16.97
CA PRO A 26 -21.53 -18.36 -17.77
C PRO A 26 -21.52 -16.96 -18.42
N ASP A 27 -20.97 -15.97 -17.72
CA ASP A 27 -20.87 -14.60 -18.24
C ASP A 27 -19.84 -14.48 -19.36
N LYS A 28 -18.74 -15.20 -19.29
CA LYS A 28 -17.73 -15.26 -20.35
C LYS A 28 -18.27 -15.94 -21.61
N ILE A 29 -19.09 -16.98 -21.45
CA ILE A 29 -19.75 -17.66 -22.57
C ILE A 29 -20.70 -16.69 -23.30
N LYS A 30 -21.42 -15.85 -22.55
CA LYS A 30 -22.30 -14.81 -23.11
C LYS A 30 -21.55 -13.73 -23.91
N LEU A 31 -20.27 -13.50 -23.57
CA LEU A 31 -19.41 -12.53 -24.26
C LEU A 31 -18.73 -13.09 -25.53
N GLY A 32 -18.94 -14.37 -25.86
CA GLY A 32 -18.39 -15.01 -27.07
C GLY A 32 -16.87 -15.10 -27.10
N LEU A 33 -16.21 -15.21 -25.95
CA LEU A 33 -14.76 -15.19 -25.83
C LEU A 33 -14.13 -16.50 -26.30
N GLU A 34 -13.05 -16.40 -27.08
CA GLU A 34 -12.25 -17.54 -27.51
C GLU A 34 -11.24 -18.00 -26.44
N LYS A 35 -10.60 -19.16 -26.71
CA LYS A 35 -9.59 -19.73 -25.80
C LYS A 35 -8.33 -18.87 -25.80
N ASP A 36 -7.74 -18.74 -24.60
CA ASP A 36 -6.47 -18.04 -24.38
C ASP A 36 -6.49 -16.54 -24.76
N GLU A 37 -7.65 -15.97 -24.99
CA GLU A 37 -7.79 -14.56 -25.24
C GLU A 37 -7.61 -13.74 -23.94
N LEU A 38 -6.87 -12.63 -24.04
CA LEU A 38 -6.79 -11.64 -22.96
C LEU A 38 -8.00 -10.72 -23.06
N VAL A 39 -8.83 -10.76 -22.04
CA VAL A 39 -10.07 -10.01 -22.01
C VAL A 39 -10.05 -8.97 -20.92
N GLU A 40 -10.50 -7.77 -21.25
CA GLU A 40 -10.69 -6.69 -20.30
C GLU A 40 -12.03 -6.82 -19.59
N PHE A 41 -12.00 -6.99 -18.29
CA PHE A 41 -13.18 -7.03 -17.46
C PHE A 41 -13.22 -5.82 -16.54
N PRO A 42 -14.38 -5.15 -16.44
CA PRO A 42 -14.59 -4.21 -15.36
C PRO A 42 -14.61 -4.98 -14.04
N PHE A 43 -13.89 -4.51 -13.06
CA PHE A 43 -13.94 -5.04 -11.70
C PHE A 43 -14.09 -3.89 -10.70
N ASP A 44 -14.79 -4.18 -9.62
CA ASP A 44 -14.99 -3.21 -8.55
C ASP A 44 -13.68 -3.01 -7.79
N THR A 45 -13.13 -1.80 -7.86
CA THR A 45 -11.92 -1.38 -7.14
C THR A 45 -12.25 -0.60 -5.88
N SER A 46 -13.54 -0.40 -5.60
CA SER A 46 -13.97 0.35 -4.43
C SER A 46 -13.74 -0.43 -3.14
N GLY A 47 -13.59 0.30 -2.05
CA GLY A 47 -13.39 -0.29 -0.75
C GLY A 47 -13.77 0.67 0.37
N LYS A 48 -13.44 0.28 1.59
CA LYS A 48 -13.68 1.12 2.76
C LYS A 48 -12.54 0.97 3.77
N ILE A 49 -12.01 2.10 4.22
CA ILE A 49 -11.08 2.15 5.35
C ILE A 49 -11.90 2.32 6.62
N THR A 50 -11.60 1.53 7.65
CA THR A 50 -12.27 1.59 8.95
C THR A 50 -11.29 1.36 10.09
N GLY A 51 -11.55 1.99 11.23
CA GLY A 51 -10.80 1.72 12.46
C GLY A 51 -9.44 2.39 12.55
N THR A 52 -9.14 3.38 11.70
CA THR A 52 -7.88 4.12 11.82
C THR A 52 -7.88 5.07 13.02
N GLY A 53 -9.06 5.52 13.46
CA GLY A 53 -9.20 6.53 14.49
C GLY A 53 -8.79 7.93 14.04
N GLU A 54 -8.50 8.11 12.75
CA GLU A 54 -8.17 9.42 12.17
C GLU A 54 -9.37 9.98 11.39
N ARG A 55 -9.81 11.19 11.76
CA ARG A 55 -10.88 11.88 11.02
C ARG A 55 -10.41 12.16 9.59
N GLY A 56 -11.24 11.81 8.60
CA GLY A 56 -10.96 12.05 7.18
C GLY A 56 -10.18 10.93 6.47
N ILE A 57 -9.68 9.94 7.20
CA ILE A 57 -9.09 8.72 6.63
C ILE A 57 -10.12 7.62 6.53
N ASP A 58 -10.90 7.37 7.61
CA ASP A 58 -11.97 6.40 7.58
C ASP A 58 -13.08 6.83 6.60
N GLY A 59 -13.57 5.87 5.84
CA GLY A 59 -14.63 6.09 4.88
C GLY A 59 -14.46 5.29 3.58
N PRO A 60 -15.36 5.54 2.62
CA PRO A 60 -15.30 4.87 1.34
C PRO A 60 -14.06 5.29 0.55
N VAL A 61 -13.54 4.36 -0.24
CA VAL A 61 -12.40 4.53 -1.14
C VAL A 61 -12.86 4.10 -2.53
N LYS A 62 -12.69 4.96 -3.51
CA LYS A 62 -13.12 4.72 -4.87
C LYS A 62 -12.23 3.72 -5.60
N ASP A 63 -10.92 3.88 -5.45
CA ASP A 63 -9.90 3.09 -6.13
C ASP A 63 -8.57 3.14 -5.37
N ALA A 64 -7.57 2.45 -5.89
CA ALA A 64 -6.24 2.41 -5.30
C ALA A 64 -5.55 3.79 -5.25
N HIS A 65 -5.82 4.69 -6.19
CA HIS A 65 -5.27 6.05 -6.17
C HIS A 65 -5.86 6.86 -5.01
N ASP A 66 -7.19 6.81 -4.83
CA ASP A 66 -7.86 7.46 -3.71
C ASP A 66 -7.34 6.92 -2.38
N LEU A 67 -7.15 5.59 -2.29
CA LEU A 67 -6.54 4.95 -1.11
C LEU A 67 -5.15 5.52 -0.81
N VAL A 68 -4.27 5.56 -1.80
CA VAL A 68 -2.90 6.09 -1.64
C VAL A 68 -2.92 7.55 -1.20
N HIS A 69 -3.78 8.38 -1.80
CA HIS A 69 -3.92 9.79 -1.43
C HIS A 69 -4.43 9.99 0.00
N LYS A 70 -5.35 9.15 0.45
CA LYS A 70 -5.81 9.15 1.85
C LYS A 70 -4.72 8.73 2.81
N LEU A 71 -4.01 7.63 2.51
CA LEU A 71 -2.91 7.13 3.32
C LEU A 71 -1.75 8.13 3.41
N ALA A 72 -1.44 8.84 2.32
CA ALA A 72 -0.40 9.87 2.30
C ALA A 72 -0.69 11.05 3.25
N LYS A 73 -1.96 11.30 3.54
CA LYS A 73 -2.39 12.34 4.51
C LYS A 73 -2.47 11.83 5.94
N SER A 74 -2.37 10.52 6.16
CA SER A 74 -2.49 9.91 7.48
C SER A 74 -1.26 10.20 8.35
N THR A 75 -1.50 10.70 9.55
CA THR A 75 -0.47 10.89 10.59
C THR A 75 0.12 9.55 11.03
N ARG A 76 -0.73 8.52 11.16
CA ARG A 76 -0.28 7.19 11.56
C ARG A 76 0.64 6.54 10.53
N VAL A 77 0.33 6.69 9.24
CA VAL A 77 1.19 6.17 8.17
C VAL A 77 2.53 6.89 8.18
N ARG A 78 2.54 8.22 8.30
CA ARG A 78 3.76 9.02 8.41
C ARG A 78 4.60 8.59 9.61
N GLN A 79 4.01 8.50 10.79
CA GLN A 79 4.70 8.06 12.00
C GLN A 79 5.23 6.63 11.90
N SER A 80 4.50 5.74 11.24
CA SER A 80 4.96 4.39 10.96
C SER A 80 6.22 4.39 10.08
N ILE A 81 6.24 5.19 9.01
CA ILE A 81 7.41 5.33 8.13
C ILE A 81 8.61 5.87 8.92
N ILE A 82 8.43 6.90 9.74
CA ILE A 82 9.50 7.49 10.55
C ILE A 82 10.07 6.45 11.52
N ARG A 83 9.23 5.64 12.17
CA ARG A 83 9.68 4.54 13.04
C ARG A 83 10.43 3.46 12.27
N HIS A 84 9.99 3.11 11.07
CA HIS A 84 10.73 2.17 10.22
C HIS A 84 12.11 2.72 9.83
N CYS A 85 12.20 4.00 9.47
CA CYS A 85 13.48 4.67 9.22
C CYS A 85 14.37 4.65 10.46
N PHE A 86 13.81 4.99 11.63
CA PHE A 86 14.54 4.92 12.89
C PHE A 86 15.11 3.52 13.13
N ARG A 87 14.29 2.48 13.07
CA ARG A 87 14.72 1.08 13.29
C ARG A 87 15.80 0.65 12.31
N TYR A 88 15.67 1.05 11.06
CA TYR A 88 16.65 0.72 10.03
C TYR A 88 18.02 1.34 10.33
N TRP A 89 18.06 2.65 10.60
CA TRP A 89 19.30 3.38 10.79
C TRP A 89 19.91 3.18 12.19
N MET A 90 19.08 3.02 13.22
CA MET A 90 19.55 2.75 14.57
C MET A 90 19.89 1.27 14.81
N GLY A 91 19.40 0.37 13.96
CA GLY A 91 19.58 -1.09 14.13
C GLY A 91 18.91 -1.65 15.38
N ARG A 92 17.92 -0.95 15.94
CA ARG A 92 17.17 -1.33 17.13
C ARG A 92 15.75 -0.75 17.10
N ASN A 93 14.89 -1.30 17.94
CA ASN A 93 13.57 -0.72 18.15
C ASN A 93 13.66 0.58 18.95
N GLU A 94 12.68 1.46 18.74
CA GLU A 94 12.50 2.68 19.52
C GLU A 94 12.13 2.36 20.98
N MET A 95 12.66 3.16 21.89
CA MET A 95 12.32 3.18 23.31
C MET A 95 11.62 4.50 23.66
N LEU A 96 11.04 4.59 24.83
CA LEU A 96 10.38 5.83 25.29
C LEU A 96 11.34 7.02 25.31
N SER A 97 12.62 6.79 25.62
CA SER A 97 13.67 7.81 25.59
C SER A 97 13.91 8.42 24.20
N ASP A 98 13.56 7.70 23.11
CA ASP A 98 13.72 8.15 21.73
C ASP A 98 12.56 9.06 21.26
N SER A 99 11.56 9.31 22.10
CA SER A 99 10.38 10.09 21.73
C SER A 99 10.74 11.47 21.20
N LYS A 100 11.72 12.16 21.81
CA LYS A 100 12.19 13.47 21.36
C LYS A 100 12.77 13.41 19.95
N THR A 101 13.57 12.39 19.64
CA THR A 101 14.16 12.16 18.31
C THR A 101 13.09 11.92 17.27
N LEU A 102 12.10 11.07 17.56
CA LEU A 102 11.01 10.77 16.63
C LEU A 102 10.14 12.00 16.34
N ILE A 103 9.83 12.81 17.39
CA ILE A 103 9.07 14.05 17.23
C ILE A 103 9.87 15.08 16.40
N ALA A 104 11.16 15.23 16.68
CA ALA A 104 12.02 16.14 15.93
C ALA A 104 12.12 15.73 14.44
N ALA A 105 12.25 14.43 14.17
CA ALA A 105 12.30 13.90 12.82
C ALA A 105 10.97 14.10 12.07
N GLU A 106 9.82 13.90 12.72
CA GLU A 106 8.51 14.19 12.14
C GLU A 106 8.37 15.68 11.80
N LYS A 107 8.79 16.54 12.73
CA LYS A 107 8.77 17.98 12.52
C LYS A 107 9.66 18.41 11.35
N ALA A 108 10.89 17.94 11.27
CA ALA A 108 11.81 18.25 10.17
C ALA A 108 11.23 17.80 8.80
N TYR A 109 10.60 16.64 8.76
CA TYR A 109 9.91 16.16 7.56
C TYR A 109 8.76 17.08 7.14
N LEU A 110 7.91 17.50 8.09
CA LEU A 110 6.77 18.38 7.81
C LEU A 110 7.22 19.80 7.41
N ASP A 111 8.15 20.40 8.14
CA ASP A 111 8.65 21.75 7.90
C ASP A 111 9.35 21.86 6.52
N SER A 112 9.94 20.76 6.05
CA SER A 112 10.58 20.70 4.73
C SER A 112 9.61 20.46 3.57
N GLY A 113 8.31 20.33 3.83
CA GLY A 113 7.32 19.97 2.81
C GLY A 113 7.38 18.50 2.38
N GLY A 114 7.81 17.62 3.27
CA GLY A 114 7.84 16.16 3.01
C GLY A 114 9.14 15.65 2.38
N LYS A 115 10.26 16.35 2.53
CA LYS A 115 11.56 15.91 2.03
C LYS A 115 12.12 14.80 2.91
N PHE A 116 12.31 13.61 2.32
CA PHE A 116 12.86 12.46 3.02
C PHE A 116 14.31 12.68 3.51
N SER A 117 15.12 13.48 2.78
CA SER A 117 16.47 13.85 3.21
C SER A 117 16.51 14.55 4.56
N GLU A 118 15.59 15.47 4.81
CA GLU A 118 15.54 16.22 6.07
C GLU A 118 15.15 15.31 7.25
N LEU A 119 14.25 14.34 6.99
CA LEU A 119 13.96 13.29 7.97
C LEU A 119 15.23 12.52 8.35
N LEU A 120 16.01 12.07 7.35
CA LEU A 120 17.24 11.31 7.59
C LEU A 120 18.30 12.14 8.31
N VAL A 121 18.50 13.37 7.89
CA VAL A 121 19.46 14.29 8.56
C VAL A 121 19.06 14.44 10.04
N SER A 122 17.79 14.68 10.33
CA SER A 122 17.31 14.82 11.72
C SER A 122 17.53 13.54 12.54
N LEU A 123 17.32 12.37 11.96
CA LEU A 123 17.57 11.09 12.65
C LEU A 123 19.06 10.85 12.90
N LEU A 124 19.92 11.04 11.89
CA LEU A 124 21.35 10.71 11.96
C LEU A 124 22.17 11.71 12.77
N THR A 125 21.67 12.93 12.97
CA THR A 125 22.30 13.94 13.84
C THR A 125 21.72 13.95 15.25
N SER A 126 20.78 13.07 15.55
CA SER A 126 20.13 13.00 16.87
C SER A 126 21.01 12.36 17.94
N ASP A 127 20.75 12.72 19.20
CA ASP A 127 21.40 12.09 20.36
C ASP A 127 21.18 10.57 20.39
N SER A 128 20.04 10.09 19.93
CA SER A 128 19.74 8.66 19.83
C SER A 128 20.66 7.90 18.87
N PHE A 129 21.21 8.59 17.89
CA PHE A 129 22.19 8.04 16.94
C PHE A 129 23.62 8.20 17.43
N LEU A 130 23.98 9.41 17.89
CA LEU A 130 25.35 9.77 18.27
C LEU A 130 25.78 9.10 19.58
N TYR A 131 24.87 8.97 20.54
CA TYR A 131 25.15 8.41 21.86
C TYR A 131 24.44 7.06 22.05
N ARG A 132 24.87 6.11 21.23
CA ARG A 132 24.32 4.74 21.25
C ARG A 132 24.61 4.08 22.60
N LYS A 133 23.56 3.78 23.37
CA LYS A 133 23.65 2.93 24.56
C LYS A 133 23.41 1.49 24.20
#